data_ad0c005d25cafd9372b7b19d4219e6d9
#
_entry.id   ad0c005d25cafd9372b7b19d4219e6d9
#
_cell.length_a   1.000
_cell.length_b   1.000
_cell.length_c   1.000
_cell.angle_alpha   90.00
_cell.angle_beta   90.00
_cell.angle_gamma   90.00
#
_symmetry.space_group_name_H-M   'P 1'
#
loop_
_entity.id
_entity.type
_entity.pdbx_description
1 polymer ?
#
loop_
_entity_poly.entity_id
_entity_poly.type
_entity_poly.pdbx_seq_one_letter_code
_entity_poly.pdbx_strand_id
1 'polypeptide(L)'
;MKRIFFFDIDHTLLDHHSFTIPASALKAIATLRRDGHTIVVATGRSHAQARQFSDQVQPDYLITQNGARILKDGQEKLSIPLSHASLIALFEWARAQGYPFGVNLDGLGYLSEAVPCTLEPLAATRTPYQTNDPAYLRQPVHQAWLFYDERLDPQTAETILARFPAFDLVRWHQTAIDIMPRGVNKWTGCQWVLQQTGFLPEQAVAFGDGLNDMQMLQGVGLSVAMGNGHPDLQAIADYVAPALDRDGIAVALAQLMERGKIPRPSG
;
A
#
# COMPACT_ATOMS: atom_id res chain seq x y z
N MET A 1 -23.30 -10.40 11.96
CA MET A 1 -22.13 -9.92 12.75
C MET A 1 -21.40 -8.88 11.94
N LYS A 2 -20.98 -7.76 12.53
CA LYS A 2 -20.21 -6.72 11.83
C LYS A 2 -18.80 -7.22 11.55
N ARG A 3 -18.21 -6.78 10.43
CA ARG A 3 -16.84 -7.08 9.99
C ARG A 3 -16.11 -5.80 9.59
N ILE A 4 -14.81 -5.87 9.49
CA ILE A 4 -13.96 -4.83 8.94
C ILE A 4 -13.32 -5.33 7.64
N PHE A 5 -13.33 -4.50 6.60
CA PHE A 5 -12.81 -4.82 5.28
C PHE A 5 -11.64 -3.89 4.95
N PHE A 6 -10.50 -4.49 4.60
CA PHE A 6 -9.32 -3.79 4.13
C PHE A 6 -9.17 -3.99 2.62
N PHE A 7 -9.00 -2.91 1.89
CA PHE A 7 -8.80 -2.94 0.44
C PHE A 7 -7.50 -2.22 0.08
N ASP A 8 -6.63 -2.89 -0.68
CA ASP A 8 -5.56 -2.18 -1.37
C ASP A 8 -6.11 -1.36 -2.54
N ILE A 9 -5.33 -0.40 -3.06
CA ILE A 9 -5.71 0.45 -4.20
C ILE A 9 -5.24 -0.15 -5.52
N ASP A 10 -3.92 -0.21 -5.72
CA ASP A 10 -3.34 -0.47 -7.02
C ASP A 10 -3.56 -1.92 -7.46
N HIS A 11 -4.11 -2.14 -8.66
CA HIS A 11 -4.48 -3.45 -9.18
C HIS A 11 -5.46 -4.27 -8.32
N THR A 12 -5.95 -3.71 -7.22
CA THR A 12 -7.02 -4.28 -6.38
C THR A 12 -8.32 -3.50 -6.55
N LEU A 13 -8.35 -2.22 -6.18
CA LEU A 13 -9.47 -1.30 -6.44
C LEU A 13 -9.31 -0.60 -7.79
N LEU A 14 -8.09 -0.15 -8.11
CA LEU A 14 -7.77 0.71 -9.24
C LEU A 14 -7.29 -0.09 -10.44
N ASP A 15 -8.00 0.02 -11.55
CA ASP A 15 -7.52 -0.43 -12.86
C ASP A 15 -6.54 0.61 -13.44
N HIS A 16 -5.30 0.19 -13.64
CA HIS A 16 -4.25 1.05 -14.19
C HIS A 16 -4.40 1.34 -15.69
N HIS A 17 -5.18 0.56 -16.45
CA HIS A 17 -5.45 0.84 -17.86
C HIS A 17 -6.44 2.00 -18.00
N SER A 18 -7.58 1.92 -17.33
CA SER A 18 -8.61 2.96 -17.34
C SER A 18 -8.34 4.08 -16.33
N PHE A 19 -7.49 3.82 -15.36
CA PHE A 19 -7.21 4.67 -14.19
C PHE A 19 -8.47 5.01 -13.37
N THR A 20 -9.38 4.04 -13.27
CA THR A 20 -10.66 4.16 -12.56
C THR A 20 -10.89 2.96 -11.65
N ILE A 21 -11.76 3.16 -10.65
CA ILE A 21 -12.31 2.06 -9.83
C ILE A 21 -13.57 1.54 -10.54
N PRO A 22 -13.72 0.23 -10.78
CA PRO A 22 -14.92 -0.32 -11.38
C PRO A 22 -16.19 0.06 -10.59
N ALA A 23 -17.24 0.48 -11.30
CA ALA A 23 -18.50 0.88 -10.67
C ALA A 23 -19.13 -0.26 -9.84
N SER A 24 -18.94 -1.51 -10.25
CA SER A 24 -19.36 -2.71 -9.53
C SER A 24 -18.68 -2.82 -8.16
N ALA A 25 -17.37 -2.53 -8.05
CA ALA A 25 -16.62 -2.54 -6.81
C ALA A 25 -17.12 -1.43 -5.88
N LEU A 26 -17.29 -0.20 -6.39
CA LEU A 26 -17.83 0.93 -5.60
C LEU A 26 -19.23 0.61 -5.05
N LYS A 27 -20.10 0.02 -5.87
CA LYS A 27 -21.46 -0.38 -5.47
C LYS A 27 -21.42 -1.47 -4.38
N ALA A 28 -20.54 -2.46 -4.53
CA ALA A 28 -20.41 -3.54 -3.56
C ALA A 28 -19.90 -3.00 -2.20
N ILE A 29 -18.88 -2.14 -2.22
CA ILE A 29 -18.33 -1.50 -1.00
C ILE A 29 -19.37 -0.59 -0.33
N ALA A 30 -20.14 0.19 -1.11
CA ALA A 30 -21.22 1.03 -0.59
C ALA A 30 -22.31 0.17 0.10
N THR A 31 -22.57 -1.04 -0.41
CA THR A 31 -23.48 -1.99 0.23
C THR A 31 -22.92 -2.48 1.57
N LEU A 32 -21.65 -2.88 1.64
CA LEU A 32 -21.01 -3.25 2.90
C LEU A 32 -21.11 -2.13 3.95
N ARG A 33 -20.85 -0.90 3.55
CA ARG A 33 -20.97 0.26 4.46
C ARG A 33 -22.40 0.46 4.95
N ARG A 34 -23.39 0.43 4.05
CA ARG A 34 -24.82 0.56 4.39
C ARG A 34 -25.23 -0.52 5.40
N ASP A 35 -24.67 -1.71 5.29
CA ASP A 35 -24.89 -2.81 6.21
C ASP A 35 -24.13 -2.66 7.54
N GLY A 36 -23.39 -1.56 7.70
CA GLY A 36 -22.68 -1.16 8.91
C GLY A 36 -21.37 -1.90 9.14
N HIS A 37 -20.74 -2.37 8.08
CA HIS A 37 -19.35 -2.83 8.10
C HIS A 37 -18.39 -1.65 8.07
N THR A 38 -17.22 -1.82 8.67
CA THR A 38 -16.14 -0.83 8.61
C THR A 38 -15.31 -1.04 7.35
N ILE A 39 -15.04 0.02 6.62
CA ILE A 39 -14.29 0.02 5.38
C ILE A 39 -12.95 0.74 5.58
N VAL A 40 -11.87 0.09 5.23
CA VAL A 40 -10.51 0.63 5.33
C VAL A 40 -9.81 0.48 3.98
N VAL A 41 -9.14 1.53 3.56
CA VAL A 41 -8.21 1.48 2.43
C VAL A 41 -6.78 1.41 2.98
N ALA A 42 -5.96 0.48 2.46
CA ALA A 42 -4.57 0.28 2.86
C ALA A 42 -3.66 0.26 1.64
N THR A 43 -2.81 1.27 1.47
CA THR A 43 -2.03 1.48 0.24
C THR A 43 -0.58 1.87 0.48
N GLY A 44 0.28 1.58 -0.48
CA GLY A 44 1.64 2.13 -0.55
C GLY A 44 1.70 3.60 -0.97
N ARG A 45 0.62 4.13 -1.54
CA ARG A 45 0.54 5.54 -1.97
C ARG A 45 0.63 6.50 -0.79
N SER A 46 1.10 7.73 -1.05
CA SER A 46 0.95 8.83 -0.09
C SER A 46 -0.52 9.26 0.02
N HIS A 47 -0.85 10.05 1.07
CA HIS A 47 -2.21 10.54 1.26
C HIS A 47 -2.72 11.31 0.03
N ALA A 48 -1.92 12.25 -0.49
CA ALA A 48 -2.31 13.05 -1.65
C ALA A 48 -2.58 12.20 -2.90
N GLN A 49 -1.76 11.15 -3.13
CA GLN A 49 -1.95 10.23 -4.25
C GLN A 49 -3.16 9.29 -4.06
N ALA A 50 -3.44 8.89 -2.82
CA ALA A 50 -4.55 7.99 -2.51
C ALA A 50 -5.90 8.71 -2.54
N ARG A 51 -5.94 10.02 -2.23
CA ARG A 51 -7.15 10.80 -1.97
C ARG A 51 -8.18 10.70 -3.10
N GLN A 52 -7.77 10.85 -4.36
CA GLN A 52 -8.69 10.80 -5.50
C GLN A 52 -9.45 9.47 -5.63
N PHE A 53 -8.89 8.37 -5.10
CA PHE A 53 -9.50 7.04 -5.10
C PHE A 53 -10.24 6.80 -3.79
N SER A 54 -9.64 7.15 -2.65
CA SER A 54 -10.27 6.98 -1.34
C SER A 54 -11.53 7.83 -1.19
N ASP A 55 -11.58 9.04 -1.79
CA ASP A 55 -12.78 9.88 -1.77
C ASP A 55 -13.99 9.19 -2.47
N GLN A 56 -13.75 8.33 -3.46
CA GLN A 56 -14.79 7.53 -4.11
C GLN A 56 -15.24 6.35 -3.23
N VAL A 57 -14.29 5.72 -2.54
CA VAL A 57 -14.54 4.60 -1.62
C VAL A 57 -15.12 5.09 -0.30
N GLN A 58 -14.80 6.29 0.15
CA GLN A 58 -15.17 6.90 1.45
C GLN A 58 -14.86 5.98 2.64
N PRO A 59 -13.61 5.57 2.86
CA PRO A 59 -13.27 4.65 3.93
C PRO A 59 -13.37 5.32 5.31
N ASP A 60 -13.64 4.51 6.35
CA ASP A 60 -13.63 4.95 7.74
C ASP A 60 -12.19 5.26 8.21
N TYR A 61 -11.21 4.53 7.66
CA TYR A 61 -9.78 4.76 7.86
C TYR A 61 -9.02 4.64 6.53
N LEU A 62 -8.00 5.46 6.38
CA LEU A 62 -7.07 5.43 5.25
C LEU A 62 -5.66 5.18 5.78
N ILE A 63 -5.11 4.01 5.48
CA ILE A 63 -3.73 3.61 5.76
C ILE A 63 -2.90 3.91 4.51
N THR A 64 -1.87 4.75 4.63
CA THR A 64 -1.03 5.20 3.52
C THR A 64 0.43 4.87 3.76
N GLN A 65 1.26 4.97 2.72
CA GLN A 65 2.69 4.73 2.77
C GLN A 65 3.01 3.41 3.48
N ASN A 66 2.34 2.32 3.03
CA ASN A 66 2.50 0.97 3.58
C ASN A 66 2.37 0.88 5.13
N GLY A 67 1.48 1.67 5.73
CA GLY A 67 1.25 1.62 7.18
C GLY A 67 1.94 2.74 7.98
N ALA A 68 2.81 3.54 7.36
CA ALA A 68 3.53 4.59 8.06
C ALA A 68 2.65 5.77 8.47
N ARG A 69 1.49 5.98 7.81
CA ARG A 69 0.52 7.01 8.19
C ARG A 69 -0.90 6.47 8.15
N ILE A 70 -1.71 6.87 9.14
CA ILE A 70 -3.12 6.50 9.20
C ILE A 70 -3.96 7.74 9.43
N LEU A 71 -5.00 7.89 8.62
CA LEU A 71 -5.95 8.98 8.70
C LEU A 71 -7.36 8.45 9.02
N LYS A 72 -8.13 9.25 9.75
CA LYS A 72 -9.56 9.09 9.97
C LYS A 72 -10.23 10.45 9.84
N ASP A 73 -11.27 10.55 9.03
CA ASP A 73 -11.99 11.81 8.78
C ASP A 73 -11.05 12.95 8.34
N GLY A 74 -10.06 12.63 7.50
CA GLY A 74 -9.04 13.58 7.03
C GLY A 74 -7.99 14.00 8.09
N GLN A 75 -8.08 13.50 9.32
CA GLN A 75 -7.13 13.80 10.40
C GLN A 75 -6.11 12.68 10.56
N GLU A 76 -4.84 13.02 10.63
CA GLU A 76 -3.77 12.07 10.96
C GLU A 76 -3.93 11.53 12.37
N LYS A 77 -3.97 10.22 12.53
CA LYS A 77 -4.10 9.51 13.80
C LYS A 77 -2.84 8.73 14.16
N LEU A 78 -2.04 8.36 13.18
CA LEU A 78 -0.73 7.73 13.35
C LEU A 78 0.23 8.30 12.32
N SER A 79 1.47 8.56 12.76
CA SER A 79 2.57 9.05 11.92
C SER A 79 3.88 8.42 12.41
N ILE A 80 4.51 7.60 11.57
CA ILE A 80 5.77 6.90 11.87
C ILE A 80 6.79 7.29 10.78
N PRO A 81 7.53 8.39 10.97
CA PRO A 81 8.53 8.81 10.00
C PRO A 81 9.80 7.94 10.07
N LEU A 82 10.54 7.92 8.99
CA LEU A 82 11.90 7.40 8.93
C LEU A 82 12.82 8.15 9.90
N SER A 83 13.77 7.44 10.51
CA SER A 83 14.84 8.09 11.27
C SER A 83 15.63 9.04 10.37
N HIS A 84 15.59 10.34 10.66
CA HIS A 84 16.22 11.36 9.83
C HIS A 84 17.75 11.14 9.72
N ALA A 85 18.41 10.83 10.82
CA ALA A 85 19.85 10.56 10.81
C ALA A 85 20.20 9.33 9.96
N SER A 86 19.40 8.24 10.06
CA SER A 86 19.62 7.03 9.28
C SER A 86 19.32 7.26 7.78
N LEU A 87 18.32 8.11 7.46
CA LEU A 87 17.99 8.47 6.09
C LEU A 87 19.12 9.27 5.42
N ILE A 88 19.70 10.24 6.12
CA ILE A 88 20.86 10.99 5.62
C ILE A 88 22.03 10.04 5.37
N ALA A 89 22.36 9.17 6.33
CA ALA A 89 23.45 8.21 6.17
C ALA A 89 23.24 7.25 5.00
N LEU A 90 21.97 6.80 4.78
CA LEU A 90 21.61 5.98 3.62
C LEU A 90 21.83 6.75 2.30
N PHE A 91 21.41 8.01 2.23
CA PHE A 91 21.54 8.81 1.01
C PHE A 91 23.01 9.20 0.71
N GLU A 92 23.82 9.42 1.72
CA GLU A 92 25.27 9.60 1.55
C GLU A 92 25.92 8.32 1.00
N TRP A 93 25.57 7.17 1.56
CA TRP A 93 26.01 5.88 1.04
C TRP A 93 25.53 5.65 -0.41
N ALA A 94 24.25 5.87 -0.70
CA ALA A 94 23.69 5.70 -2.03
C ALA A 94 24.42 6.56 -3.08
N ARG A 95 24.68 7.82 -2.73
CA ARG A 95 25.47 8.73 -3.59
C ARG A 95 26.88 8.20 -3.85
N ALA A 96 27.54 7.66 -2.83
CA ALA A 96 28.89 7.10 -2.98
C ALA A 96 28.90 5.82 -3.84
N GLN A 97 27.77 5.08 -3.91
CA GLN A 97 27.61 3.92 -4.77
C GLN A 97 27.09 4.29 -6.19
N GLY A 98 26.73 5.54 -6.43
CA GLY A 98 26.13 5.97 -7.70
C GLY A 98 24.66 5.58 -7.85
N TYR A 99 23.95 5.29 -6.76
CA TYR A 99 22.51 4.99 -6.79
C TYR A 99 21.69 6.28 -6.65
N PRO A 100 20.79 6.57 -7.59
CA PRO A 100 19.80 7.61 -7.43
C PRO A 100 18.85 7.29 -6.26
N PHE A 101 18.41 8.34 -5.58
CA PHE A 101 17.49 8.22 -4.46
C PHE A 101 16.46 9.37 -4.47
N GLY A 102 15.44 9.24 -3.64
CA GLY A 102 14.42 10.27 -3.50
C GLY A 102 13.50 10.02 -2.32
N VAL A 103 12.57 10.93 -2.13
CA VAL A 103 11.51 10.84 -1.12
C VAL A 103 10.17 11.20 -1.73
N ASN A 104 9.10 10.66 -1.16
CA ASN A 104 7.72 11.07 -1.46
C ASN A 104 7.21 11.95 -0.32
N LEU A 105 6.99 13.22 -0.62
CA LEU A 105 6.39 14.18 0.30
C LEU A 105 5.03 14.60 -0.25
N ASP A 106 3.97 14.02 0.32
CA ASP A 106 2.58 14.29 -0.04
C ASP A 106 2.28 14.20 -1.55
N GLY A 107 2.85 13.18 -2.22
CA GLY A 107 2.56 12.90 -3.63
C GLY A 107 3.47 13.61 -4.61
N LEU A 108 4.41 14.43 -4.15
CA LEU A 108 5.48 15.00 -4.97
C LEU A 108 6.79 14.25 -4.68
N GLY A 109 7.41 13.74 -5.73
CA GLY A 109 8.73 13.11 -5.66
C GLY A 109 9.83 14.17 -5.63
N TYR A 110 10.78 14.01 -4.70
CA TYR A 110 12.01 14.80 -4.65
C TYR A 110 13.16 13.86 -4.94
N LEU A 111 13.73 13.97 -6.15
CA LEU A 111 14.76 13.06 -6.66
C LEU A 111 16.15 13.69 -6.55
N SER A 112 17.17 12.87 -6.26
CA SER A 112 18.58 13.27 -6.39
C SER A 112 18.94 13.60 -7.84
N GLU A 113 18.35 12.86 -8.80
CA GLU A 113 18.54 13.07 -10.22
C GLU A 113 17.38 12.47 -11.04
N ALA A 114 17.16 13.02 -12.24
CA ALA A 114 16.15 12.58 -13.19
C ALA A 114 16.82 11.76 -14.31
N VAL A 115 16.85 10.44 -14.13
CA VAL A 115 17.45 9.48 -15.08
C VAL A 115 16.44 8.36 -15.37
N PRO A 116 16.61 7.54 -16.44
CA PRO A 116 15.61 6.55 -16.82
C PRO A 116 15.15 5.66 -15.65
N CYS A 117 16.06 5.15 -14.83
CA CYS A 117 15.71 4.27 -13.71
C CYS A 117 14.90 4.95 -12.60
N THR A 118 14.91 6.29 -12.49
CA THR A 118 14.04 7.06 -11.59
C THR A 118 12.74 7.46 -12.25
N LEU A 119 12.75 7.75 -13.54
CA LEU A 119 11.61 8.29 -14.26
C LEU A 119 10.57 7.22 -14.65
N GLU A 120 11.02 6.02 -15.05
CA GLU A 120 10.11 4.92 -15.40
C GLU A 120 9.16 4.55 -14.24
N PRO A 121 9.65 4.27 -13.01
CA PRO A 121 8.75 3.95 -11.89
C PRO A 121 7.80 5.10 -11.56
N LEU A 122 8.26 6.35 -11.57
CA LEU A 122 7.41 7.50 -11.28
C LEU A 122 6.34 7.71 -12.35
N ALA A 123 6.66 7.47 -13.62
CA ALA A 123 5.70 7.53 -14.71
C ALA A 123 4.61 6.47 -14.56
N ALA A 124 4.98 5.22 -14.17
CA ALA A 124 4.04 4.13 -13.93
C ALA A 124 3.02 4.47 -12.83
N THR A 125 3.44 5.19 -11.81
CA THR A 125 2.56 5.65 -10.71
C THR A 125 1.97 7.05 -10.92
N ARG A 126 2.30 7.71 -12.05
CA ARG A 126 1.95 9.10 -12.36
C ARG A 126 2.35 10.08 -11.24
N THR A 127 3.49 9.82 -10.61
CA THR A 127 4.00 10.67 -9.54
C THR A 127 4.74 11.87 -10.13
N PRO A 128 4.29 13.11 -9.89
CA PRO A 128 5.04 14.30 -10.27
C PRO A 128 6.34 14.36 -9.46
N TYR A 129 7.36 14.96 -10.02
CA TYR A 129 8.67 15.05 -9.36
C TYR A 129 9.36 16.38 -9.59
N GLN A 130 10.34 16.64 -8.74
CA GLN A 130 11.34 17.69 -8.92
C GLN A 130 12.73 17.19 -8.48
N THR A 131 13.77 17.86 -8.93
CA THR A 131 15.17 17.56 -8.60
C THR A 131 15.81 18.70 -7.83
N ASN A 132 16.98 18.43 -7.24
CA ASN A 132 17.84 19.45 -6.61
C ASN A 132 17.24 20.18 -5.40
N ASP A 133 16.18 19.64 -4.79
CA ASP A 133 15.62 20.19 -3.55
C ASP A 133 15.76 19.17 -2.41
N PRO A 134 16.60 19.45 -1.38
CA PRO A 134 16.75 18.58 -0.22
C PRO A 134 15.57 18.74 0.77
N ALA A 135 14.33 18.68 0.28
CA ALA A 135 13.12 18.85 1.10
C ALA A 135 13.03 17.84 2.26
N TYR A 136 13.63 16.65 2.09
CA TYR A 136 13.73 15.64 3.14
C TYR A 136 14.50 16.09 4.39
N LEU A 137 15.26 17.16 4.30
CA LEU A 137 15.96 17.77 5.45
C LEU A 137 15.06 18.68 6.28
N ARG A 138 13.89 19.06 5.77
CA ARG A 138 13.03 20.10 6.34
C ARG A 138 11.75 19.59 6.97
N GLN A 139 11.38 18.34 6.73
CA GLN A 139 10.13 17.78 7.24
C GLN A 139 10.23 16.26 7.42
N PRO A 140 9.33 15.64 8.21
CA PRO A 140 9.30 14.18 8.37
C PRO A 140 9.08 13.47 7.05
N VAL A 141 9.86 12.43 6.79
CA VAL A 141 9.75 11.54 5.63
C VAL A 141 9.21 10.19 6.10
N HIS A 142 8.13 9.70 5.48
CA HIS A 142 7.52 8.41 5.82
C HIS A 142 7.85 7.32 4.81
N GLN A 143 8.29 7.71 3.61
CA GLN A 143 8.66 6.82 2.53
C GLN A 143 9.77 7.46 1.70
N ALA A 144 10.86 6.76 1.53
CA ALA A 144 11.94 7.16 0.65
C ALA A 144 12.14 6.10 -0.43
N TRP A 145 12.88 6.44 -1.47
CA TRP A 145 13.17 5.58 -2.60
C TRP A 145 14.66 5.43 -2.80
N LEU A 146 15.05 4.22 -3.21
CA LEU A 146 16.33 3.95 -3.82
C LEU A 146 16.11 3.32 -5.19
N PHE A 147 16.90 3.73 -6.17
CA PHE A 147 16.74 3.27 -7.55
C PHE A 147 17.98 2.50 -8.01
N TYR A 148 17.78 1.22 -8.30
CA TYR A 148 18.79 0.32 -8.87
C TYR A 148 18.11 -0.88 -9.52
N ASP A 149 18.71 -1.44 -10.58
CA ASP A 149 18.22 -2.67 -11.21
C ASP A 149 18.69 -3.89 -10.41
N GLU A 150 17.77 -4.58 -9.77
CA GLU A 150 18.06 -5.77 -8.96
C GLU A 150 18.72 -6.90 -9.75
N ARG A 151 18.46 -7.01 -11.05
CA ARG A 151 19.10 -8.01 -11.92
C ARG A 151 20.59 -7.74 -12.12
N LEU A 152 21.01 -6.47 -12.09
CA LEU A 152 22.39 -6.05 -12.22
C LEU A 152 23.12 -6.02 -10.88
N ASP A 153 22.36 -5.82 -9.79
CA ASP A 153 22.90 -5.62 -8.45
C ASP A 153 22.05 -6.33 -7.37
N PRO A 154 22.01 -7.67 -7.40
CA PRO A 154 21.09 -8.45 -6.55
C PRO A 154 21.43 -8.41 -5.05
N GLN A 155 22.67 -8.05 -4.67
CA GLN A 155 23.09 -8.00 -3.27
C GLN A 155 22.82 -6.66 -2.58
N THR A 156 22.36 -5.66 -3.32
CA THR A 156 22.16 -4.30 -2.78
C THR A 156 21.13 -4.27 -1.66
N ALA A 157 20.02 -5.00 -1.79
CA ALA A 157 19.00 -5.07 -0.74
C ALA A 157 19.56 -5.62 0.59
N GLU A 158 20.31 -6.73 0.54
CA GLU A 158 20.95 -7.32 1.73
C GLU A 158 21.98 -6.37 2.35
N THR A 159 22.76 -5.69 1.52
CA THR A 159 23.73 -4.68 1.95
C THR A 159 23.08 -3.54 2.69
N ILE A 160 21.94 -3.02 2.18
CA ILE A 160 21.18 -1.95 2.83
C ILE A 160 20.64 -2.41 4.17
N LEU A 161 19.99 -3.58 4.22
CA LEU A 161 19.41 -4.11 5.46
C LEU A 161 20.46 -4.37 6.53
N ALA A 162 21.63 -4.87 6.16
CA ALA A 162 22.74 -5.09 7.09
C ALA A 162 23.33 -3.78 7.62
N ARG A 163 23.46 -2.77 6.76
CA ARG A 163 24.09 -1.49 7.09
C ARG A 163 23.16 -0.51 7.79
N PHE A 164 21.87 -0.55 7.45
CA PHE A 164 20.84 0.40 7.93
C PHE A 164 19.68 -0.35 8.59
N PRO A 165 19.88 -0.93 9.78
CA PRO A 165 18.87 -1.77 10.45
C PRO A 165 17.63 -1.01 10.91
N ALA A 166 17.60 0.31 10.76
CA ALA A 166 16.42 1.15 11.03
C ALA A 166 15.35 1.06 9.93
N PHE A 167 15.63 0.35 8.82
CA PHE A 167 14.76 0.31 7.66
C PHE A 167 14.33 -1.11 7.30
N ASP A 168 13.17 -1.19 6.65
CA ASP A 168 12.73 -2.30 5.83
C ASP A 168 12.60 -1.85 4.38
N LEU A 169 12.61 -2.80 3.46
CA LEU A 169 12.59 -2.55 2.02
C LEU A 169 11.34 -3.17 1.39
N VAL A 170 10.69 -2.44 0.50
CA VAL A 170 9.56 -2.94 -0.28
C VAL A 170 9.82 -2.68 -1.76
N ARG A 171 10.04 -3.74 -2.53
CA ARG A 171 10.19 -3.60 -3.99
C ARG A 171 8.82 -3.46 -4.64
N TRP A 172 8.69 -2.45 -5.48
CA TRP A 172 7.46 -2.16 -6.22
C TRP A 172 7.68 -1.94 -7.73
N HIS A 173 8.93 -1.82 -8.14
CA HIS A 173 9.32 -1.75 -9.54
C HIS A 173 10.67 -2.44 -9.71
N GLN A 174 11.00 -2.89 -10.94
CA GLN A 174 12.28 -3.54 -11.23
C GLN A 174 13.48 -2.66 -10.82
N THR A 175 13.36 -1.35 -10.97
CA THR A 175 14.43 -0.39 -10.66
C THR A 175 14.15 0.46 -9.42
N ALA A 176 13.09 0.21 -8.66
CA ALA A 176 12.74 1.02 -7.50
C ALA A 176 12.33 0.18 -6.29
N ILE A 177 12.85 0.57 -5.14
CA ILE A 177 12.43 0.08 -3.82
C ILE A 177 11.99 1.24 -2.93
N ASP A 178 10.97 0.97 -2.11
CA ASP A 178 10.63 1.80 -0.96
C ASP A 178 11.56 1.50 0.20
N ILE A 179 12.00 2.55 0.88
CA ILE A 179 12.65 2.52 2.18
C ILE A 179 11.59 2.88 3.20
N MET A 180 11.29 1.96 4.10
CA MET A 180 10.25 2.06 5.11
C MET A 180 10.86 2.05 6.53
N PRO A 181 10.21 2.63 7.53
CA PRO A 181 10.64 2.43 8.91
C PRO A 181 10.60 0.94 9.29
N ARG A 182 11.58 0.48 10.05
CA ARG A 182 11.68 -0.93 10.47
C ARG A 182 10.42 -1.42 11.14
N GLY A 183 9.90 -2.56 10.69
CA GLY A 183 8.70 -3.20 11.22
C GLY A 183 7.39 -2.54 10.79
N VAL A 184 7.43 -1.51 9.94
CA VAL A 184 6.22 -0.84 9.41
C VAL A 184 5.85 -1.45 8.05
N ASN A 185 4.64 -1.98 7.96
CA ASN A 185 4.05 -2.52 6.73
C ASN A 185 2.51 -2.36 6.77
N LYS A 186 1.82 -2.72 5.71
CA LYS A 186 0.34 -2.59 5.66
C LYS A 186 -0.35 -3.29 6.83
N TRP A 187 0.16 -4.46 7.25
CA TRP A 187 -0.45 -5.21 8.34
C TRP A 187 -0.32 -4.50 9.69
N THR A 188 0.83 -3.89 9.99
CA THR A 188 0.97 -3.10 11.24
C THR A 188 -0.01 -1.93 11.28
N GLY A 189 -0.27 -1.30 10.13
CA GLY A 189 -1.33 -0.30 10.00
C GLY A 189 -2.73 -0.88 10.25
N CYS A 190 -3.02 -2.05 9.67
CA CYS A 190 -4.29 -2.76 9.92
C CYS A 190 -4.46 -3.15 11.39
N GLN A 191 -3.41 -3.67 12.05
CA GLN A 191 -3.43 -4.00 13.46
C GLN A 191 -3.75 -2.78 14.33
N TRP A 192 -3.18 -1.63 14.01
CA TRP A 192 -3.51 -0.39 14.72
C TRP A 192 -5.00 -0.04 14.56
N VAL A 193 -5.55 -0.13 13.34
CA VAL A 193 -6.99 0.12 13.11
C VAL A 193 -7.86 -0.90 13.85
N LEU A 194 -7.50 -2.19 13.85
CA LEU A 194 -8.20 -3.22 14.62
C LEU A 194 -8.25 -2.86 16.10
N GLN A 195 -7.13 -2.43 16.68
CA GLN A 195 -7.07 -1.98 18.08
C GLN A 195 -7.99 -0.78 18.36
N GLN A 196 -8.03 0.21 17.45
CA GLN A 196 -8.88 1.40 17.62
C GLN A 196 -10.37 1.10 17.49
N THR A 197 -10.73 0.08 16.71
CA THR A 197 -12.11 -0.27 16.41
C THR A 197 -12.67 -1.42 17.28
N GLY A 198 -11.79 -2.14 17.99
CA GLY A 198 -12.14 -3.30 18.80
C GLY A 198 -12.48 -4.56 18.00
N PHE A 199 -12.23 -4.57 16.67
CA PHE A 199 -12.36 -5.79 15.88
C PHE A 199 -11.18 -6.73 16.14
N LEU A 200 -11.47 -8.03 16.15
CA LEU A 200 -10.46 -9.07 16.16
C LEU A 200 -10.01 -9.40 14.71
N PRO A 201 -8.77 -9.89 14.51
CA PRO A 201 -8.29 -10.32 13.18
C PRO A 201 -9.25 -11.29 12.47
N GLU A 202 -9.91 -12.20 13.19
CA GLU A 202 -10.88 -13.18 12.67
C GLU A 202 -12.13 -12.51 12.07
N GLN A 203 -12.41 -11.27 12.44
CA GLN A 203 -13.52 -10.47 11.91
C GLN A 203 -13.12 -9.64 10.71
N ALA A 204 -11.82 -9.62 10.37
CA ALA A 204 -11.26 -8.86 9.28
C ALA A 204 -11.29 -9.65 7.97
N VAL A 205 -11.55 -8.93 6.89
CA VAL A 205 -11.43 -9.41 5.49
C VAL A 205 -10.48 -8.48 4.77
N ALA A 206 -9.52 -9.00 4.03
CA ALA A 206 -8.59 -8.18 3.26
C ALA A 206 -8.55 -8.58 1.78
N PHE A 207 -8.47 -7.58 0.92
CA PHE A 207 -8.27 -7.71 -0.54
C PHE A 207 -6.94 -7.09 -0.92
N GLY A 208 -6.14 -7.81 -1.70
CA GLY A 208 -4.83 -7.35 -2.19
C GLY A 208 -4.38 -8.08 -3.44
N ASP A 209 -3.32 -7.60 -4.07
CA ASP A 209 -2.74 -8.18 -5.29
C ASP A 209 -1.21 -8.27 -5.25
N GLY A 210 -0.53 -7.42 -4.47
CA GLY A 210 0.92 -7.28 -4.47
C GLY A 210 1.62 -7.95 -3.29
N LEU A 211 2.95 -8.08 -3.39
CA LEU A 211 3.76 -8.66 -2.31
C LEU A 211 3.75 -7.81 -1.01
N ASN A 212 3.48 -6.51 -1.12
CA ASN A 212 3.30 -5.63 0.04
C ASN A 212 1.98 -5.88 0.80
N ASP A 213 1.06 -6.71 0.25
CA ASP A 213 -0.16 -7.17 0.91
C ASP A 213 0.03 -8.49 1.67
N MET A 214 1.18 -9.16 1.51
CA MET A 214 1.42 -10.51 2.04
C MET A 214 1.09 -10.60 3.53
N GLN A 215 1.68 -9.71 4.35
CA GLN A 215 1.45 -9.73 5.80
C GLN A 215 0.01 -9.37 6.16
N MET A 216 -0.64 -8.49 5.40
CA MET A 216 -2.04 -8.13 5.61
C MET A 216 -2.95 -9.33 5.35
N LEU A 217 -2.77 -10.04 4.23
CA LEU A 217 -3.56 -11.22 3.91
C LEU A 217 -3.31 -12.37 4.89
N GLN A 218 -2.08 -12.57 5.34
CA GLN A 218 -1.77 -13.58 6.37
C GLN A 218 -2.33 -13.26 7.75
N GLY A 219 -2.56 -11.99 8.05
CA GLY A 219 -2.98 -11.54 9.37
C GLY A 219 -4.48 -11.50 9.60
N VAL A 220 -5.31 -11.49 8.55
CA VAL A 220 -6.78 -11.40 8.64
C VAL A 220 -7.44 -12.77 8.71
N GLY A 221 -8.68 -12.81 9.18
CA GLY A 221 -9.46 -14.04 9.26
C GLY A 221 -10.05 -14.54 7.93
N LEU A 222 -10.07 -13.69 6.91
CA LEU A 222 -10.47 -14.07 5.54
C LEU A 222 -9.68 -13.23 4.53
N SER A 223 -8.78 -13.88 3.83
CA SER A 223 -7.91 -13.26 2.84
C SER A 223 -8.38 -13.51 1.41
N VAL A 224 -8.35 -12.46 0.59
CA VAL A 224 -8.75 -12.48 -0.82
C VAL A 224 -7.64 -11.91 -1.67
N ALA A 225 -7.01 -12.73 -2.48
CA ALA A 225 -6.08 -12.27 -3.51
C ALA A 225 -6.81 -12.01 -4.83
N MET A 226 -6.45 -10.94 -5.53
CA MET A 226 -7.00 -10.67 -6.86
C MET A 226 -6.44 -11.64 -7.91
N GLY A 227 -7.25 -12.01 -8.90
CA GLY A 227 -6.85 -12.94 -9.96
C GLY A 227 -5.76 -12.41 -10.90
N ASN A 228 -5.56 -11.09 -10.93
CA ASN A 228 -4.44 -10.43 -11.59
C ASN A 228 -3.23 -10.23 -10.67
N GLY A 229 -3.31 -10.67 -9.42
CA GLY A 229 -2.28 -10.47 -8.40
C GLY A 229 -1.10 -11.43 -8.51
N HIS A 230 -0.09 -11.19 -7.66
CA HIS A 230 1.13 -11.99 -7.62
C HIS A 230 0.83 -13.46 -7.25
N PRO A 231 1.43 -14.46 -7.95
CA PRO A 231 1.18 -15.87 -7.67
C PRO A 231 1.41 -16.30 -6.21
N ASP A 232 2.46 -15.78 -5.58
CA ASP A 232 2.77 -16.09 -4.17
C ASP A 232 1.68 -15.57 -3.22
N LEU A 233 1.04 -14.44 -3.55
CA LEU A 233 -0.08 -13.91 -2.78
C LEU A 233 -1.32 -14.78 -2.98
N GLN A 234 -1.59 -15.21 -4.22
CA GLN A 234 -2.69 -16.12 -4.52
C GLN A 234 -2.55 -17.47 -3.82
N ALA A 235 -1.31 -17.94 -3.68
CA ALA A 235 -1.02 -19.24 -3.04
C ALA A 235 -1.34 -19.27 -1.54
N ILE A 236 -1.31 -18.11 -0.85
CA ILE A 236 -1.57 -18.03 0.59
C ILE A 236 -2.98 -17.54 0.93
N ALA A 237 -3.74 -17.06 -0.05
CA ALA A 237 -5.06 -16.51 0.17
C ALA A 237 -6.12 -17.60 0.38
N ASP A 238 -7.11 -17.34 1.27
CA ASP A 238 -8.27 -18.21 1.47
C ASP A 238 -9.18 -18.28 0.22
N TYR A 239 -9.15 -17.21 -0.57
CA TYR A 239 -9.95 -17.09 -1.78
C TYR A 239 -9.20 -16.28 -2.85
N VAL A 240 -9.21 -16.77 -4.08
CA VAL A 240 -8.72 -16.03 -5.25
C VAL A 240 -9.92 -15.47 -6.02
N ALA A 241 -10.05 -14.15 -6.03
CA ALA A 241 -11.09 -13.45 -6.77
C ALA A 241 -10.83 -13.53 -8.29
N PRO A 242 -11.83 -13.32 -9.15
CA PRO A 242 -11.57 -12.99 -10.54
C PRO A 242 -10.65 -11.76 -10.65
N ALA A 243 -10.04 -11.59 -11.83
CA ALA A 243 -9.22 -10.42 -12.09
C ALA A 243 -10.04 -9.11 -12.00
N LEU A 244 -9.38 -8.01 -11.77
CA LEU A 244 -10.00 -6.69 -11.57
C LEU A 244 -10.90 -6.30 -12.75
N ASP A 245 -10.47 -6.56 -14.00
CA ASP A 245 -11.21 -6.32 -15.25
C ASP A 245 -12.45 -7.21 -15.44
N ARG A 246 -12.65 -8.18 -14.53
CA ARG A 246 -13.80 -9.10 -14.47
C ARG A 246 -14.65 -8.87 -13.22
N ASP A 247 -14.74 -7.64 -12.77
CA ASP A 247 -15.51 -7.26 -11.58
C ASP A 247 -15.07 -8.01 -10.31
N GLY A 248 -13.79 -8.33 -10.18
CA GLY A 248 -13.25 -9.27 -9.19
C GLY A 248 -13.73 -9.06 -7.77
N ILE A 249 -13.74 -7.80 -7.27
CA ILE A 249 -14.20 -7.49 -5.90
C ILE A 249 -15.70 -7.80 -5.75
N ALA A 250 -16.53 -7.32 -6.67
CA ALA A 250 -17.97 -7.51 -6.58
C ALA A 250 -18.37 -9.00 -6.65
N VAL A 251 -17.73 -9.73 -7.56
CA VAL A 251 -17.94 -11.19 -7.71
C VAL A 251 -17.46 -11.93 -6.46
N ALA A 252 -16.27 -11.61 -5.95
CA ALA A 252 -15.75 -12.25 -4.74
C ALA A 252 -16.66 -12.02 -3.54
N LEU A 253 -17.10 -10.78 -3.29
CA LEU A 253 -18.01 -10.46 -2.20
C LEU A 253 -19.33 -11.23 -2.31
N ALA A 254 -19.94 -11.29 -3.51
CA ALA A 254 -21.17 -12.06 -3.73
C ALA A 254 -20.98 -13.55 -3.41
N GLN A 255 -19.92 -14.16 -3.93
CA GLN A 255 -19.64 -15.58 -3.70
C GLN A 255 -19.29 -15.89 -2.25
N LEU A 256 -18.58 -15.01 -1.55
CA LEU A 256 -18.28 -15.17 -0.12
C LEU A 256 -19.54 -15.05 0.74
N MET A 257 -20.50 -14.19 0.37
CA MET A 257 -21.82 -14.09 0.98
C MET A 257 -22.66 -15.38 0.75
N GLU A 258 -22.67 -15.89 -0.48
CA GLU A 258 -23.36 -17.13 -0.84
C GLU A 258 -22.84 -18.33 -0.04
N ARG A 259 -21.52 -18.41 0.14
CA ARG A 259 -20.84 -19.45 0.93
C ARG A 259 -20.94 -19.24 2.45
N GLY A 260 -21.59 -18.18 2.92
CA GLY A 260 -21.71 -17.85 4.35
C GLY A 260 -20.40 -17.44 5.04
N LYS A 261 -19.37 -17.10 4.26
CA LYS A 261 -18.07 -16.62 4.77
C LYS A 261 -18.14 -15.18 5.30
N ILE A 262 -19.00 -14.36 4.70
CA ILE A 262 -19.32 -13.00 5.15
C ILE A 262 -20.85 -12.84 5.23
N PRO A 263 -21.36 -11.92 6.07
CA PRO A 263 -22.79 -11.70 6.20
C PRO A 263 -23.44 -11.25 4.88
N ARG A 264 -24.68 -11.70 4.66
CA ARG A 264 -25.49 -11.19 3.55
C ARG A 264 -26.01 -9.79 3.87
N PRO A 265 -26.29 -8.95 2.84
CA PRO A 265 -26.91 -7.64 3.03
C PRO A 265 -28.18 -7.76 3.86
N SER A 266 -28.38 -6.79 4.74
CA SER A 266 -29.68 -6.58 5.40
C SER A 266 -30.65 -6.06 4.34
N GLY A 267 -31.71 -6.78 4.04
CA GLY A 267 -32.72 -6.40 3.04
C GLY A 267 -33.36 -5.04 3.32
#